data_f9fb5e07dec88f10eca78462f35be14e
#
_entry.id   f9fb5e07dec88f10eca78462f35be14e
#
_cell.length_a   1.000
_cell.length_b   1.000
_cell.length_c   1.000
_cell.angle_alpha   90.00
_cell.angle_beta   90.00
_cell.angle_gamma   90.00
#
_symmetry.space_group_name_H-M   'P 1'
#
loop_
_entity.id
_entity.type
_entity.pdbx_description
1 polymer ?
#
loop_
_entity_poly.entity_id
_entity_poly.type
_entity_poly.pdbx_seq_one_letter_code
_entity_poly.pdbx_strand_id
1 'polypeptide(L)'
;VASSNNVSIGVYVIRRRHLIEILERCAREDRHDFVQDVLVRYRNVRKIYGYKLDTYWRNIATVDSYYKTNMDFLKKDVRDYFFKQYPDVYSKVDDLPPAKYNTGAEVKNSIISSGCIVNGKVENSIIFKDVYIGNNCTIKNSIILNDVYIGDDSYIENCIVESRDTLRPGTNYVGTDDEVKIVIEKNVRYIL
;
A
#
# COMPACT_ATOMS: atom_id res chain seq x y z
N VAL A 1 -9.05 30.09 12.32
CA VAL A 1 -9.40 29.73 10.92
C VAL A 1 -8.10 29.48 10.20
N ALA A 2 -7.92 28.29 9.61
CA ALA A 2 -6.73 27.94 8.82
C ALA A 2 -6.69 28.85 7.57
N SER A 3 -5.57 29.51 7.33
CA SER A 3 -5.39 30.42 6.18
C SER A 3 -5.05 29.69 4.88
N SER A 4 -4.80 28.39 4.93
CA SER A 4 -4.48 27.56 3.76
C SER A 4 -4.87 26.10 3.98
N ASN A 5 -5.05 25.35 2.90
CA ASN A 5 -5.29 23.90 2.89
C ASN A 5 -3.99 23.07 2.82
N ASN A 6 -2.84 23.70 3.12
CA ASN A 6 -1.56 23.00 3.10
C ASN A 6 -1.43 22.06 4.31
N VAL A 7 -0.96 20.85 4.08
CA VAL A 7 -0.72 19.84 5.10
C VAL A 7 0.77 19.50 5.15
N SER A 8 1.31 19.31 6.36
CA SER A 8 2.68 18.83 6.52
C SER A 8 2.77 17.35 6.13
N ILE A 9 3.71 17.03 5.25
CA ILE A 9 3.96 15.64 4.82
C ILE A 9 4.89 14.86 5.78
N GLY A 10 5.36 15.49 6.86
CA GLY A 10 6.20 14.83 7.85
C GLY A 10 7.68 14.68 7.45
N VAL A 11 8.12 15.36 6.39
CA VAL A 11 9.53 15.32 5.96
C VAL A 11 10.20 16.65 6.31
N TYR A 12 11.33 16.57 7.02
CA TYR A 12 12.03 17.75 7.54
C TYR A 12 13.53 17.67 7.24
N VAL A 13 14.11 18.82 6.84
CA VAL A 13 15.56 18.99 6.66
C VAL A 13 16.07 19.95 7.72
N ILE A 14 16.91 19.48 8.62
CA ILE A 14 17.41 20.24 9.77
C ILE A 14 18.93 20.01 9.89
N ARG A 15 19.67 21.05 10.24
CA ARG A 15 21.09 20.90 10.56
C ARG A 15 21.25 19.98 11.76
N ARG A 16 22.11 18.94 11.65
CA ARG A 16 22.35 17.93 12.71
C ARG A 16 22.54 18.55 14.09
N ARG A 17 23.38 19.59 14.23
CA ARG A 17 23.63 20.25 15.52
C ARG A 17 22.33 20.80 16.13
N HIS A 18 21.53 21.49 15.36
CA HIS A 18 20.26 22.05 15.85
C HIS A 18 19.25 20.97 16.20
N LEU A 19 19.21 19.89 15.46
CA LEU A 19 18.33 18.76 15.77
C LEU A 19 18.69 18.15 17.12
N ILE A 20 19.99 17.91 17.38
CA ILE A 20 20.46 17.36 18.66
C ILE A 20 20.07 18.28 19.82
N GLU A 21 20.37 19.58 19.72
CA GLU A 21 20.04 20.58 20.75
C GLU A 21 18.53 20.61 21.08
N ILE A 22 17.68 20.48 20.04
CA ILE A 22 16.22 20.49 20.19
C ILE A 22 15.77 19.18 20.86
N LEU A 23 16.24 18.02 20.40
CA LEU A 23 15.83 16.72 20.94
C LEU A 23 16.26 16.55 22.40
N GLU A 24 17.48 16.96 22.76
CA GLU A 24 17.95 16.93 24.16
C GLU A 24 17.12 17.85 25.07
N ARG A 25 16.65 18.99 24.55
CA ARG A 25 15.75 19.86 25.30
C ARG A 25 14.36 19.25 25.44
N CYS A 26 13.80 18.71 24.36
CA CYS A 26 12.52 18.03 24.40
C CYS A 26 12.53 16.84 25.37
N ALA A 27 13.59 16.04 25.37
CA ALA A 27 13.76 14.94 26.31
C ALA A 27 13.78 15.41 27.78
N ARG A 28 14.49 16.52 28.11
CA ARG A 28 14.50 17.10 29.47
C ARG A 28 13.14 17.67 29.89
N GLU A 29 12.33 18.12 28.94
CA GLU A 29 11.01 18.72 29.18
C GLU A 29 9.85 17.70 29.03
N ASP A 30 10.16 16.41 28.86
CA ASP A 30 9.18 15.32 28.61
C ASP A 30 8.23 15.60 27.44
N ARG A 31 8.79 16.05 26.31
CA ARG A 31 8.06 16.43 25.10
C ARG A 31 8.36 15.47 23.96
N HIS A 32 7.33 14.96 23.29
CA HIS A 32 7.44 13.87 22.32
C HIS A 32 6.82 14.17 20.96
N ASP A 33 6.10 15.27 20.77
CA ASP A 33 5.48 15.66 19.51
C ASP A 33 6.36 16.65 18.75
N PHE A 34 7.01 16.17 17.68
CA PHE A 34 7.90 17.02 16.89
C PHE A 34 7.19 18.22 16.25
N VAL A 35 5.93 18.07 15.81
CA VAL A 35 5.18 19.16 15.19
C VAL A 35 4.83 20.22 16.23
N GLN A 36 4.22 19.84 17.34
CA GLN A 36 3.78 20.77 18.38
C GLN A 36 4.96 21.35 19.16
N ASP A 37 5.88 20.50 19.57
CA ASP A 37 6.96 20.86 20.50
C ASP A 37 8.15 21.52 19.79
N VAL A 38 8.31 21.30 18.49
CA VAL A 38 9.39 21.91 17.71
C VAL A 38 8.87 22.92 16.71
N LEU A 39 8.05 22.51 15.73
CA LEU A 39 7.68 23.43 14.65
C LEU A 39 6.75 24.55 15.12
N VAL A 40 5.68 24.23 15.82
CA VAL A 40 4.71 25.21 16.31
C VAL A 40 5.35 26.10 17.38
N ARG A 41 6.05 25.50 18.34
CA ARG A 41 6.71 26.21 19.45
C ARG A 41 7.75 27.22 18.96
N TYR A 42 8.58 26.85 18.00
CA TYR A 42 9.69 27.67 17.53
C TYR A 42 9.38 28.49 16.28
N ARG A 43 8.16 28.48 15.76
CA ARG A 43 7.77 29.16 14.51
C ARG A 43 8.11 30.66 14.48
N ASN A 44 8.02 31.34 15.63
CA ASN A 44 8.28 32.77 15.73
C ASN A 44 9.72 33.09 16.19
N VAL A 45 10.50 32.09 16.57
CA VAL A 45 11.86 32.26 17.14
C VAL A 45 12.93 31.75 16.19
N ARG A 46 12.59 30.74 15.39
CA ARG A 46 13.50 30.11 14.41
C ARG A 46 13.03 30.39 12.99
N LYS A 47 13.99 30.44 12.05
CA LYS A 47 13.69 30.52 10.63
C LYS A 47 13.25 29.12 10.15
N ILE A 48 11.94 28.93 9.98
CA ILE A 48 11.33 27.70 9.46
C ILE A 48 10.73 28.03 8.10
N TYR A 49 11.12 27.29 7.07
CA TYR A 49 10.65 27.48 5.70
C TYR A 49 9.81 26.28 5.29
N GLY A 50 8.66 26.53 4.64
CA GLY A 50 7.88 25.50 3.99
C GLY A 50 8.33 25.32 2.54
N TYR A 51 8.54 24.09 2.13
CA TYR A 51 8.70 23.70 0.73
C TYR A 51 7.37 23.11 0.24
N LYS A 52 6.78 23.69 -0.77
CA LYS A 52 5.54 23.18 -1.35
C LYS A 52 5.86 22.06 -2.33
N LEU A 53 5.30 20.87 -2.08
CA LEU A 53 5.39 19.73 -2.96
C LEU A 53 4.20 19.73 -3.93
N ASP A 54 4.47 19.87 -5.23
CA ASP A 54 3.45 19.87 -6.28
C ASP A 54 3.45 18.53 -7.06
N THR A 55 3.68 17.42 -6.35
CA THR A 55 3.78 16.07 -6.92
C THR A 55 2.81 15.12 -6.25
N TYR A 56 2.69 13.89 -6.76
CA TYR A 56 1.87 12.87 -6.15
C TYR A 56 2.34 12.56 -4.73
N TRP A 57 1.43 12.68 -3.77
CA TRP A 57 1.65 12.30 -2.39
C TRP A 57 0.36 11.75 -1.78
N ARG A 58 0.47 10.73 -0.94
CA ARG A 58 -0.63 10.15 -0.17
C ARG A 58 -0.19 9.86 1.25
N ASN A 59 -1.07 10.10 2.20
CA ASN A 59 -0.89 9.65 3.58
C ASN A 59 -1.51 8.26 3.75
N ILE A 60 -0.70 7.28 4.16
CA ILE A 60 -1.13 5.89 4.39
C ILE A 60 -1.22 5.67 5.91
N ALA A 61 -2.27 6.23 6.53
CA ALA A 61 -2.48 6.13 7.98
C ALA A 61 -3.62 5.17 8.38
N THR A 62 -4.48 4.80 7.43
CA THR A 62 -5.64 3.93 7.66
C THR A 62 -5.73 2.85 6.59
N VAL A 63 -6.50 1.80 6.86
CA VAL A 63 -6.77 0.72 5.89
C VAL A 63 -7.38 1.29 4.60
N ASP A 64 -8.33 2.21 4.73
CA ASP A 64 -8.94 2.88 3.59
C ASP A 64 -7.92 3.66 2.75
N SER A 65 -7.04 4.46 3.40
CA SER A 65 -6.01 5.19 2.69
C SER A 65 -4.97 4.27 2.04
N TYR A 66 -4.64 3.14 2.68
CA TYR A 66 -3.77 2.11 2.10
C TYR A 66 -4.41 1.49 0.84
N TYR A 67 -5.68 1.09 0.95
CA TYR A 67 -6.43 0.52 -0.17
C TYR A 67 -6.50 1.50 -1.36
N LYS A 68 -6.98 2.72 -1.12
CA LYS A 68 -7.11 3.76 -2.15
C LYS A 68 -5.77 4.11 -2.81
N THR A 69 -4.70 4.18 -2.01
CA THR A 69 -3.36 4.47 -2.55
C THR A 69 -2.86 3.34 -3.46
N ASN A 70 -3.07 2.08 -3.08
CA ASN A 70 -2.73 0.96 -3.96
C ASN A 70 -3.55 1.02 -5.25
N MET A 71 -4.88 1.22 -5.16
CA MET A 71 -5.75 1.29 -6.33
C MET A 71 -5.42 2.47 -7.26
N ASP A 72 -4.84 3.54 -6.75
CA ASP A 72 -4.33 4.63 -7.59
C ASP A 72 -3.28 4.14 -8.61
N PHE A 73 -2.51 3.10 -8.32
CA PHE A 73 -1.55 2.53 -9.26
C PHE A 73 -2.20 1.82 -10.47
N LEU A 74 -3.49 1.56 -10.44
CA LEU A 74 -4.23 1.13 -11.64
C LEU A 74 -4.40 2.26 -12.65
N LYS A 75 -4.25 3.52 -12.24
CA LYS A 75 -4.30 4.69 -13.12
C LYS A 75 -2.96 4.87 -13.84
N LYS A 76 -3.05 5.14 -15.13
CA LYS A 76 -1.86 5.27 -15.99
C LYS A 76 -0.94 6.43 -15.58
N ASP A 77 -1.50 7.57 -15.22
CA ASP A 77 -0.76 8.77 -14.82
C ASP A 77 0.07 8.53 -13.56
N VAL A 78 -0.48 7.83 -12.57
CA VAL A 78 0.25 7.48 -11.33
C VAL A 78 1.40 6.52 -11.64
N ARG A 79 1.17 5.47 -12.45
CA ARG A 79 2.24 4.55 -12.87
C ARG A 79 3.34 5.27 -13.66
N ASP A 80 2.94 6.12 -14.60
CA ASP A 80 3.91 6.84 -15.43
C ASP A 80 4.76 7.81 -14.60
N TYR A 81 4.18 8.44 -13.58
CA TYR A 81 4.89 9.27 -12.62
C TYR A 81 5.99 8.49 -11.90
N PHE A 82 5.68 7.32 -11.32
CA PHE A 82 6.64 6.56 -10.53
C PHE A 82 7.66 5.78 -11.36
N PHE A 83 7.25 5.21 -12.49
CA PHE A 83 8.06 4.24 -13.22
C PHE A 83 8.66 4.76 -14.53
N LYS A 84 8.21 5.92 -15.02
CA LYS A 84 8.77 6.53 -16.24
C LYS A 84 9.47 7.86 -16.00
N GLN A 85 8.92 8.73 -15.13
CA GLN A 85 9.50 10.03 -14.83
C GLN A 85 10.59 9.96 -13.74
N TYR A 86 10.45 9.03 -12.83
CA TYR A 86 11.36 8.83 -11.70
C TYR A 86 11.82 7.37 -11.66
N PRO A 87 12.71 6.97 -12.60
CA PRO A 87 13.17 5.58 -12.72
C PRO A 87 13.98 5.10 -11.50
N ASP A 88 14.44 6.02 -10.66
CA ASP A 88 15.35 5.73 -9.55
C ASP A 88 14.62 5.33 -8.25
N VAL A 89 13.43 4.75 -8.35
CA VAL A 89 12.75 4.17 -7.19
C VAL A 89 13.37 2.80 -6.89
N TYR A 90 14.24 2.77 -5.88
CA TYR A 90 14.88 1.54 -5.44
C TYR A 90 13.96 0.74 -4.53
N SER A 91 13.74 -0.52 -4.86
CA SER A 91 12.97 -1.47 -4.06
C SER A 91 13.69 -2.80 -3.98
N LYS A 92 13.26 -3.66 -3.05
CA LYS A 92 13.77 -5.03 -2.99
C LYS A 92 13.33 -5.77 -4.26
N VAL A 93 14.29 -6.28 -5.01
CA VAL A 93 14.07 -7.14 -6.17
C VAL A 93 14.21 -8.59 -5.71
N ASP A 94 13.17 -9.39 -5.94
CA ASP A 94 13.22 -10.84 -5.71
C ASP A 94 13.35 -11.53 -7.08
N ASP A 95 14.17 -12.57 -7.14
CA ASP A 95 14.39 -13.37 -8.34
C ASP A 95 13.27 -14.41 -8.48
N LEU A 96 12.10 -13.95 -8.89
CA LEU A 96 10.90 -14.76 -9.10
C LEU A 96 10.60 -14.89 -10.60
N PRO A 97 10.00 -16.02 -11.04
CA PRO A 97 9.59 -16.19 -12.43
C PRO A 97 8.50 -15.17 -12.81
N PRO A 98 8.32 -14.87 -14.08
CA PRO A 98 7.17 -14.09 -14.54
C PRO A 98 5.84 -14.72 -14.11
N ALA A 99 4.79 -13.89 -13.98
CA ALA A 99 3.46 -14.39 -13.70
C ALA A 99 2.97 -15.33 -14.82
N LYS A 100 2.36 -16.45 -14.42
CA LYS A 100 1.81 -17.46 -15.32
C LYS A 100 0.29 -17.36 -15.36
N TYR A 101 -0.25 -17.29 -16.57
CA TYR A 101 -1.69 -17.31 -16.82
C TYR A 101 -2.06 -18.63 -17.50
N ASN A 102 -2.87 -19.44 -16.86
CA ASN A 102 -3.31 -20.71 -17.40
C ASN A 102 -4.56 -20.55 -18.28
N THR A 103 -4.95 -21.59 -18.99
CA THR A 103 -6.11 -21.58 -19.86
C THR A 103 -7.38 -21.21 -19.08
N GLY A 104 -8.13 -20.23 -19.57
CA GLY A 104 -9.32 -19.71 -18.90
C GLY A 104 -9.09 -18.54 -17.94
N ALA A 105 -7.85 -18.16 -17.70
CA ALA A 105 -7.56 -16.95 -16.93
C ALA A 105 -7.99 -15.68 -17.69
N GLU A 106 -8.69 -14.80 -17.01
CA GLU A 106 -9.10 -13.49 -17.52
C GLU A 106 -8.58 -12.38 -16.59
N VAL A 107 -7.73 -11.50 -17.11
CA VAL A 107 -7.18 -10.39 -16.32
C VAL A 107 -7.54 -9.07 -16.97
N LYS A 108 -8.20 -8.18 -16.24
CA LYS A 108 -8.64 -6.88 -16.73
C LYS A 108 -8.30 -5.79 -15.73
N ASN A 109 -7.68 -4.70 -16.22
CA ASN A 109 -7.30 -3.52 -15.44
C ASN A 109 -6.67 -3.87 -14.09
N SER A 110 -5.69 -4.76 -14.07
CA SER A 110 -5.08 -5.27 -12.84
C SER A 110 -3.55 -5.27 -12.93
N ILE A 111 -2.89 -5.24 -11.79
CA ILE A 111 -1.44 -5.39 -11.67
C ILE A 111 -1.17 -6.74 -11.05
N ILE A 112 -0.40 -7.56 -11.76
CA ILE A 112 0.00 -8.90 -11.29
C ILE A 112 1.53 -8.92 -11.17
N SER A 113 2.02 -9.21 -9.98
CA SER A 113 3.46 -9.27 -9.72
C SER A 113 4.06 -10.62 -10.14
N SER A 114 5.41 -10.70 -10.08
CA SER A 114 6.16 -11.91 -10.39
C SER A 114 5.82 -13.08 -9.46
N GLY A 115 6.05 -14.31 -9.93
CA GLY A 115 5.78 -15.54 -9.19
C GLY A 115 4.31 -15.98 -9.14
N CYS A 116 3.37 -15.15 -9.62
CA CYS A 116 1.95 -15.47 -9.54
C CYS A 116 1.52 -16.54 -10.55
N ILE A 117 0.54 -17.36 -10.15
CA ILE A 117 -0.17 -18.31 -11.01
C ILE A 117 -1.65 -17.96 -10.99
N VAL A 118 -2.22 -17.66 -12.16
CA VAL A 118 -3.61 -17.23 -12.29
C VAL A 118 -4.40 -18.23 -13.13
N ASN A 119 -5.45 -18.84 -12.54
CA ASN A 119 -6.37 -19.73 -13.22
C ASN A 119 -7.81 -19.17 -13.29
N GLY A 120 -8.08 -18.08 -12.61
CA GLY A 120 -9.40 -17.46 -12.51
C GLY A 120 -9.49 -16.08 -13.14
N LYS A 121 -10.52 -15.33 -12.75
CA LYS A 121 -10.78 -13.97 -13.22
C LYS A 121 -10.29 -12.94 -12.21
N VAL A 122 -9.56 -11.92 -12.70
CA VAL A 122 -9.03 -10.83 -11.89
C VAL A 122 -9.38 -9.50 -12.54
N GLU A 123 -10.15 -8.67 -11.87
CA GLU A 123 -10.59 -7.38 -12.37
C GLU A 123 -10.33 -6.26 -11.36
N ASN A 124 -9.82 -5.11 -11.83
CA ASN A 124 -9.55 -3.92 -11.01
C ASN A 124 -8.80 -4.24 -9.71
N SER A 125 -7.80 -5.10 -9.75
CA SER A 125 -7.17 -5.65 -8.56
C SER A 125 -5.65 -5.57 -8.62
N ILE A 126 -5.02 -5.61 -7.45
CA ILE A 126 -3.57 -5.64 -7.33
C ILE A 126 -3.17 -6.94 -6.64
N ILE A 127 -2.43 -7.75 -7.36
CA ILE A 127 -1.94 -9.05 -6.90
C ILE A 127 -0.43 -8.93 -6.69
N PHE A 128 -0.02 -9.05 -5.44
CA PHE A 128 1.39 -9.00 -5.06
C PHE A 128 2.08 -10.31 -5.46
N LYS A 129 3.37 -10.40 -5.14
CA LYS A 129 4.21 -11.51 -5.59
C LYS A 129 3.81 -12.86 -4.98
N ASP A 130 4.07 -13.90 -5.75
CA ASP A 130 3.97 -15.32 -5.33
C ASP A 130 2.56 -15.73 -4.87
N VAL A 131 1.54 -15.20 -5.56
CA VAL A 131 0.13 -15.51 -5.28
C VAL A 131 -0.37 -16.60 -6.23
N TYR A 132 -1.04 -17.60 -5.66
CA TYR A 132 -1.78 -18.60 -6.42
C TYR A 132 -3.28 -18.31 -6.40
N ILE A 133 -3.89 -18.22 -7.57
CA ILE A 133 -5.33 -18.05 -7.76
C ILE A 133 -5.88 -19.31 -8.45
N GLY A 134 -6.75 -20.01 -7.76
CA GLY A 134 -7.37 -21.26 -8.19
C GLY A 134 -8.32 -21.14 -9.39
N ASN A 135 -8.83 -22.30 -9.85
CA ASN A 135 -9.78 -22.35 -10.95
C ASN A 135 -11.13 -21.75 -10.54
N ASN A 136 -11.85 -21.17 -11.52
CA ASN A 136 -13.17 -20.56 -11.33
C ASN A 136 -13.20 -19.44 -10.25
N CYS A 137 -12.05 -18.98 -9.77
CA CYS A 137 -12.00 -17.86 -8.84
C CYS A 137 -12.39 -16.56 -9.54
N THR A 138 -13.00 -15.66 -8.77
CA THR A 138 -13.27 -14.29 -9.20
C THR A 138 -12.75 -13.31 -8.15
N ILE A 139 -11.83 -12.44 -8.56
CA ILE A 139 -11.24 -11.42 -7.69
C ILE A 139 -11.54 -10.06 -8.31
N LYS A 140 -12.20 -9.19 -7.55
CA LYS A 140 -12.59 -7.85 -8.00
C LYS A 140 -12.22 -6.79 -6.96
N ASN A 141 -11.79 -5.61 -7.43
CA ASN A 141 -11.57 -4.45 -6.59
C ASN A 141 -10.81 -4.82 -5.30
N SER A 142 -9.79 -5.67 -5.40
CA SER A 142 -9.15 -6.26 -4.22
C SER A 142 -7.63 -6.17 -4.28
N ILE A 143 -7.03 -6.22 -3.11
CA ILE A 143 -5.58 -6.28 -2.94
C ILE A 143 -5.24 -7.63 -2.31
N ILE A 144 -4.47 -8.45 -3.01
CA ILE A 144 -3.98 -9.73 -2.50
C ILE A 144 -2.49 -9.56 -2.20
N LEU A 145 -2.11 -9.66 -0.93
CA LEU A 145 -0.73 -9.47 -0.52
C LEU A 145 0.14 -10.70 -0.86
N ASN A 146 1.42 -10.63 -0.48
CA ASN A 146 2.41 -11.62 -0.91
C ASN A 146 2.12 -13.03 -0.39
N ASP A 147 2.46 -14.04 -1.20
CA ASP A 147 2.49 -15.45 -0.80
C ASP A 147 1.13 -15.97 -0.32
N VAL A 148 0.06 -15.54 -1.00
CA VAL A 148 -1.31 -15.97 -0.70
C VAL A 148 -1.71 -17.13 -1.63
N TYR A 149 -2.35 -18.15 -1.06
CA TYR A 149 -2.99 -19.22 -1.80
C TYR A 149 -4.52 -19.05 -1.75
N ILE A 150 -5.16 -18.97 -2.92
CA ILE A 150 -6.62 -18.89 -3.03
C ILE A 150 -7.11 -20.17 -3.70
N GLY A 151 -7.85 -20.97 -2.94
CA GLY A 151 -8.44 -22.23 -3.42
C GLY A 151 -9.51 -22.01 -4.49
N ASP A 152 -9.79 -23.07 -5.25
CA ASP A 152 -10.74 -23.05 -6.36
C ASP A 152 -12.14 -22.55 -5.96
N ASP A 153 -12.92 -22.07 -6.92
CA ASP A 153 -14.32 -21.63 -6.74
C ASP A 153 -14.50 -20.48 -5.72
N SER A 154 -13.48 -19.70 -5.46
CA SER A 154 -13.51 -18.60 -4.47
C SER A 154 -13.95 -17.28 -5.11
N TYR A 155 -14.69 -16.47 -4.35
CA TYR A 155 -15.11 -15.13 -4.73
C TYR A 155 -14.62 -14.09 -3.72
N ILE A 156 -13.89 -13.07 -4.21
CA ILE A 156 -13.29 -12.03 -3.37
C ILE A 156 -13.56 -10.68 -4.02
N GLU A 157 -14.24 -9.78 -3.30
CA GLU A 157 -14.57 -8.45 -3.79
C GLU A 157 -14.43 -7.39 -2.69
N ASN A 158 -13.83 -6.23 -3.02
CA ASN A 158 -13.58 -5.13 -2.10
C ASN A 158 -12.84 -5.57 -0.83
N CYS A 159 -11.77 -6.37 -1.00
CA CYS A 159 -11.02 -6.97 0.11
C CYS A 159 -9.53 -6.66 0.05
N ILE A 160 -8.90 -6.74 1.22
CA ILE A 160 -7.45 -6.89 1.35
C ILE A 160 -7.19 -8.25 2.00
N VAL A 161 -6.48 -9.14 1.30
CA VAL A 161 -6.08 -10.44 1.85
C VAL A 161 -4.66 -10.36 2.39
N GLU A 162 -4.49 -10.76 3.65
CA GLU A 162 -3.21 -10.70 4.37
C GLU A 162 -2.14 -11.61 3.74
N SER A 163 -0.89 -11.21 3.90
CA SER A 163 0.25 -11.98 3.38
C SER A 163 0.36 -13.37 4.02
N ARG A 164 0.82 -14.35 3.23
CA ARG A 164 1.07 -15.73 3.67
C ARG A 164 -0.20 -16.42 4.19
N ASP A 165 -1.34 -16.03 3.65
CA ASP A 165 -2.62 -16.63 4.01
C ASP A 165 -3.02 -17.72 3.01
N THR A 166 -3.86 -18.64 3.45
CA THR A 166 -4.42 -19.72 2.63
C THR A 166 -5.92 -19.71 2.75
N LEU A 167 -6.59 -19.30 1.68
CA LEU A 167 -8.05 -19.33 1.60
C LEU A 167 -8.50 -20.70 1.05
N ARG A 168 -9.44 -21.31 1.75
CA ARG A 168 -9.99 -22.61 1.34
C ARG A 168 -10.82 -22.49 0.06
N PRO A 169 -10.95 -23.58 -0.71
CA PRO A 169 -11.86 -23.59 -1.86
C PRO A 169 -13.29 -23.20 -1.48
N GLY A 170 -13.98 -22.48 -2.39
CA GLY A 170 -15.36 -22.05 -2.21
C GLY A 170 -15.55 -20.92 -1.20
N THR A 171 -14.49 -20.20 -0.79
CA THR A 171 -14.62 -19.07 0.11
C THR A 171 -15.29 -17.88 -0.61
N ASN A 172 -16.10 -17.12 0.13
CA ASN A 172 -16.80 -15.94 -0.36
C ASN A 172 -16.55 -14.76 0.60
N TYR A 173 -15.77 -13.78 0.15
CA TYR A 173 -15.47 -12.57 0.90
C TYR A 173 -15.87 -11.33 0.09
N VAL A 174 -16.80 -10.57 0.63
CA VAL A 174 -17.30 -9.33 0.02
C VAL A 174 -17.23 -8.22 1.05
N GLY A 175 -16.48 -7.18 0.72
CA GLY A 175 -16.52 -5.88 1.38
C GLY A 175 -17.47 -4.94 0.66
N THR A 176 -17.54 -3.69 1.08
CA THR A 176 -18.30 -2.63 0.41
C THR A 176 -17.35 -1.56 -0.14
N ASP A 177 -17.85 -0.67 -0.98
CA ASP A 177 -17.06 0.45 -1.51
C ASP A 177 -16.63 1.43 -0.41
N ASP A 178 -17.42 1.53 0.66
CA ASP A 178 -17.14 2.40 1.81
C ASP A 178 -16.30 1.72 2.89
N GLU A 179 -16.34 0.38 2.98
CA GLU A 179 -15.63 -0.40 3.99
C GLU A 179 -14.98 -1.65 3.38
N VAL A 180 -13.69 -1.53 3.14
CA VAL A 180 -12.86 -2.63 2.60
C VAL A 180 -12.69 -3.70 3.68
N LYS A 181 -12.97 -4.95 3.32
CA LYS A 181 -12.83 -6.08 4.25
C LYS A 181 -11.40 -6.58 4.30
N ILE A 182 -10.85 -6.71 5.50
CA ILE A 182 -9.58 -7.40 5.73
C ILE A 182 -9.86 -8.88 5.93
N VAL A 183 -9.18 -9.73 5.15
CA VAL A 183 -9.32 -11.20 5.21
C VAL A 183 -8.06 -11.78 5.80
N ILE A 184 -8.21 -12.54 6.90
CA ILE A 184 -7.14 -13.23 7.62
C ILE A 184 -7.70 -14.58 8.09
N GLU A 185 -7.34 -15.68 7.43
CA GLU A 185 -7.76 -17.02 7.84
C GLU A 185 -6.68 -17.77 8.60
N LYS A 186 -5.39 -17.51 8.31
CA LYS A 186 -4.22 -18.18 8.89
C LYS A 186 -4.28 -19.72 8.78
N ASN A 187 -4.86 -20.24 7.72
CA ASN A 187 -4.88 -21.66 7.47
C ASN A 187 -3.48 -22.16 7.11
N VAL A 188 -3.19 -23.40 7.51
CA VAL A 188 -1.96 -24.06 7.05
C VAL A 188 -2.14 -24.41 5.57
N ARG A 189 -1.15 -24.03 4.75
CA ARG A 189 -1.13 -24.38 3.32
C ARG A 189 -1.07 -25.89 3.18
N TYR A 190 -2.04 -26.48 2.52
CA TYR A 190 -1.98 -27.89 2.16
C TYR A 190 -0.87 -28.07 1.12
N ILE A 191 0.19 -28.78 1.48
CA ILE A 191 1.17 -29.28 0.52
C ILE A 191 0.48 -30.49 -0.15
N LEU A 192 0.07 -30.32 -1.40
CA LEU A 192 -0.41 -31.40 -2.26
C LEU A 192 0.78 -32.18 -2.80
#